data_910395fff192c753475e8b67cd3edc9a
#
_entry.id   910395fff192c753475e8b67cd3edc9a
#
_cell.length_a   1.000
_cell.length_b   1.000
_cell.length_c   1.000
_cell.angle_alpha   90.00
_cell.angle_beta   90.00
_cell.angle_gamma   90.00
#
_symmetry.space_group_name_H-M   'P 1'
#
loop_
_entity.id
_entity.type
_entity.pdbx_description
1 polymer ?
#
loop_
_entity_poly.entity_id
_entity_poly.type
_entity_poly.pdbx_seq_one_letter_code
_entity_poly.pdbx_strand_id
1 'polypeptide(L)'
;MFNKLFGKKNKNLNASVDSQKIDPAKDPNMIKVFDEYGRELFITKQQWRDNVLLGNLEKERDHPDQLYGLIVGAIQDGFAADIISYAEHLKSIDPIPSRGATVLGIVYMEVNRLDDAQRILEEFIAQHGEEGIVLTNLAKVYSRRGDNVRAESILWHALELDPNQENGLGWYAIIQKERNGEGADIEAYRRIAKMPQTWRARLWLARDALQHQDLKTADMLYGEALAQAGSPPPSDLLMQMSGDLGNAGYLAEIIRLVGPYFDAAFHGLQVGNNLIKANLDLGHLEEAGQILEHLYNQNRPDWKQTLNYWETEIAKARVSRQSKQASSEKLSVSLIGIEGPLWMRDGSPFTSLLQAKSNIVRIAILGSTTIFEHSSEAGLQLTDVPGRFSRAIPLKLAELIHLSTDAAGFALIPWITGQGFALFGQAYDDATLVNLAGKGGQATDFIVGFAVDATRLVWKLNMWIVRCADGKRLEGIIFDSPVENIGSAAEELSETLNKWLVTHAGVHKLSLPAWYQGLSQQDEQDYLVRLEQQLAVLCKNFESNSDFSLYNEREILDSALQLCVRQPSNPRVRMLYAQTLRQMKKARAEIVPEFKDKTERFQQKHPLSKEIEVLLEKAYLDAFTIT
;
A
#
# COMPACT_ATOMS: atom_id res chain seq x y z
N MET A 1 -9.24 -8.14 19.22
CA MET A 1 -8.82 -9.26 18.34
C MET A 1 -8.61 -10.57 19.11
N PHE A 2 -9.29 -10.76 20.23
CA PHE A 2 -9.07 -11.89 21.17
C PHE A 2 -10.10 -13.05 21.07
N ASN A 3 -11.07 -12.98 20.17
CA ASN A 3 -12.18 -13.96 20.13
C ASN A 3 -12.00 -15.14 19.14
N LYS A 4 -10.79 -15.51 18.75
CA LYS A 4 -10.56 -16.64 17.81
C LYS A 4 -9.69 -17.78 18.35
N LEU A 5 -9.35 -17.81 19.63
CA LEU A 5 -8.46 -18.84 20.18
C LEU A 5 -9.16 -20.05 20.86
N PHE A 6 -10.48 -20.06 20.99
CA PHE A 6 -11.17 -21.22 21.57
C PHE A 6 -12.46 -21.59 20.82
N GLY A 7 -12.32 -22.61 20.00
CA GLY A 7 -13.28 -23.67 19.72
C GLY A 7 -14.60 -23.38 19.03
N LYS A 8 -14.77 -23.97 17.84
CA LYS A 8 -15.95 -24.79 17.59
C LYS A 8 -15.67 -25.87 16.55
N LYS A 9 -16.09 -27.09 16.92
CA LYS A 9 -15.96 -28.37 16.20
C LYS A 9 -16.73 -28.38 14.87
N ASN A 10 -16.16 -29.19 13.97
CA ASN A 10 -16.69 -29.76 12.72
C ASN A 10 -18.20 -29.99 12.66
N LYS A 11 -18.76 -29.62 11.51
CA LYS A 11 -19.80 -30.40 10.85
C LYS A 11 -19.51 -30.49 9.37
N ASN A 12 -19.32 -31.71 8.91
CA ASN A 12 -19.27 -32.12 7.51
C ASN A 12 -20.53 -31.67 6.76
N LEU A 13 -20.35 -31.10 5.59
CA LEU A 13 -21.35 -31.15 4.53
C LEU A 13 -20.62 -31.18 3.19
N ASN A 14 -20.71 -32.34 2.52
CA ASN A 14 -20.43 -32.47 1.09
C ASN A 14 -21.41 -31.60 0.32
N ALA A 15 -20.91 -30.67 -0.45
CA ALA A 15 -21.62 -30.02 -1.53
C ALA A 15 -20.63 -29.73 -2.68
N SER A 16 -21.06 -30.03 -3.86
CA SER A 16 -20.45 -29.93 -5.17
C SER A 16 -19.59 -28.67 -5.37
N VAL A 17 -18.40 -28.88 -5.91
CA VAL A 17 -17.38 -27.87 -6.23
C VAL A 17 -17.84 -27.02 -7.41
N ASP A 18 -18.36 -25.83 -7.10
CA ASP A 18 -18.30 -24.68 -8.00
C ASP A 18 -17.02 -23.93 -7.65
N SER A 19 -16.05 -23.89 -8.56
CA SER A 19 -14.74 -23.27 -8.34
C SER A 19 -14.85 -21.74 -8.39
N GLN A 20 -15.42 -21.14 -7.33
CA GLN A 20 -15.20 -19.73 -7.02
C GLN A 20 -13.72 -19.60 -6.62
N LYS A 21 -12.94 -18.83 -7.36
CA LYS A 21 -11.58 -18.43 -6.98
C LYS A 21 -11.67 -17.71 -5.62
N ILE A 22 -11.31 -18.41 -4.55
CA ILE A 22 -11.21 -17.82 -3.22
C ILE A 22 -10.12 -16.76 -3.30
N ASP A 23 -10.42 -15.54 -2.85
CA ASP A 23 -9.45 -14.47 -2.69
C ASP A 23 -8.30 -14.99 -1.79
N PRO A 24 -7.05 -15.08 -2.28
CA PRO A 24 -5.92 -15.62 -1.50
C PRO A 24 -5.73 -14.92 -0.14
N ALA A 25 -6.10 -13.65 -0.04
CA ALA A 25 -6.02 -12.87 1.20
C ALA A 25 -7.03 -13.34 2.27
N LYS A 26 -8.05 -14.11 1.89
CA LYS A 26 -9.10 -14.64 2.77
C LYS A 26 -8.96 -16.13 3.05
N ASP A 27 -8.05 -16.81 2.35
CA ASP A 27 -7.79 -18.24 2.57
C ASP A 27 -6.92 -18.42 3.83
N PRO A 28 -7.41 -19.13 4.89
CA PRO A 28 -6.65 -19.35 6.11
C PRO A 28 -5.39 -20.23 5.92
N ASN A 29 -5.25 -20.89 4.78
CA ASN A 29 -4.08 -21.69 4.43
C ASN A 29 -3.01 -20.91 3.67
N MET A 30 -3.27 -19.65 3.34
CA MET A 30 -2.31 -18.77 2.65
C MET A 30 -1.62 -17.84 3.64
N ILE A 31 -0.35 -17.59 3.41
CA ILE A 31 0.48 -16.62 4.13
C ILE A 31 0.90 -15.54 3.14
N LYS A 32 0.74 -14.29 3.54
CA LYS A 32 1.22 -13.13 2.81
C LYS A 32 2.72 -12.94 3.08
N VAL A 33 3.50 -12.87 2.01
CA VAL A 33 4.93 -12.61 2.05
C VAL A 33 5.29 -11.48 1.07
N PHE A 34 6.49 -10.91 1.21
CA PHE A 34 6.97 -9.87 0.31
C PHE A 34 8.29 -10.33 -0.32
N ASP A 35 8.44 -10.08 -1.63
CA ASP A 35 9.71 -10.30 -2.30
C ASP A 35 10.70 -9.14 -2.03
N GLU A 36 11.93 -9.28 -2.55
CA GLU A 36 13.01 -8.30 -2.36
C GLU A 36 12.71 -6.90 -2.97
N TYR A 37 11.68 -6.78 -3.80
CA TYR A 37 11.19 -5.53 -4.38
C TYR A 37 9.97 -4.98 -3.66
N GLY A 38 9.49 -5.66 -2.59
CA GLY A 38 8.30 -5.29 -1.83
C GLY A 38 6.99 -5.71 -2.49
N ARG A 39 7.02 -6.63 -3.47
CA ARG A 39 5.81 -7.17 -4.09
C ARG A 39 5.16 -8.18 -3.15
N GLU A 40 3.86 -7.97 -2.90
CA GLU A 40 3.04 -8.90 -2.14
C GLU A 40 2.81 -10.20 -2.92
N LEU A 41 3.07 -11.31 -2.26
CA LEU A 41 2.85 -12.66 -2.77
C LEU A 41 2.07 -13.47 -1.74
N PHE A 42 1.24 -14.39 -2.19
CA PHE A 42 0.56 -15.35 -1.34
C PHE A 42 1.11 -16.74 -1.62
N ILE A 43 1.58 -17.40 -0.57
CA ILE A 43 2.07 -18.79 -0.62
C ILE A 43 1.31 -19.64 0.38
N THR A 44 1.20 -20.94 0.15
CA THR A 44 0.55 -21.81 1.11
C THR A 44 1.38 -21.91 2.40
N LYS A 45 0.72 -22.20 3.55
CA LYS A 45 1.41 -22.46 4.82
C LYS A 45 2.50 -23.53 4.66
N GLN A 46 2.23 -24.57 3.89
CA GLN A 46 3.20 -25.63 3.62
C GLN A 46 4.40 -25.11 2.82
N GLN A 47 4.18 -24.32 1.76
CA GLN A 47 5.27 -23.72 0.99
C GLN A 47 6.09 -22.76 1.85
N TRP A 48 5.43 -21.98 2.72
CA TRP A 48 6.13 -21.07 3.63
C TRP A 48 6.98 -21.86 4.63
N ARG A 49 6.44 -22.93 5.22
CA ARG A 49 7.18 -23.81 6.12
C ARG A 49 8.44 -24.37 5.43
N ASP A 50 8.25 -25.00 4.25
CA ASP A 50 9.32 -25.74 3.59
C ASP A 50 10.39 -24.86 2.94
N ASN A 51 9.98 -23.71 2.37
CA ASN A 51 10.88 -22.86 1.59
C ASN A 51 11.40 -21.64 2.36
N VAL A 52 10.76 -21.24 3.45
CA VAL A 52 11.09 -20.02 4.18
C VAL A 52 11.41 -20.28 5.64
N LEU A 53 10.46 -20.87 6.40
CA LEU A 53 10.57 -21.01 7.85
C LEU A 53 11.78 -21.87 8.24
N LEU A 54 11.87 -23.10 7.74
CA LEU A 54 12.93 -24.03 8.14
C LEU A 54 14.31 -23.51 7.74
N GLY A 55 14.44 -22.90 6.56
CA GLY A 55 15.69 -22.28 6.11
C GLY A 55 16.12 -21.08 6.97
N ASN A 56 15.17 -20.25 7.35
CA ASN A 56 15.43 -19.09 8.23
C ASN A 56 15.76 -19.52 9.67
N LEU A 57 15.06 -20.51 10.21
CA LEU A 57 15.37 -21.07 11.53
C LEU A 57 16.79 -21.62 11.61
N GLU A 58 17.24 -22.32 10.57
CA GLU A 58 18.61 -22.83 10.52
C GLU A 58 19.64 -21.70 10.34
N LYS A 59 19.36 -20.73 9.49
CA LYS A 59 20.22 -19.57 9.25
C LYS A 59 20.42 -18.71 10.51
N GLU A 60 19.33 -18.46 11.24
CA GLU A 60 19.32 -17.62 12.43
C GLU A 60 19.48 -18.41 13.73
N ARG A 61 19.90 -19.69 13.63
CA ARG A 61 19.97 -20.62 14.76
C ARG A 61 20.77 -20.08 15.95
N ASP A 62 21.89 -19.43 15.69
CA ASP A 62 22.80 -18.93 16.72
C ASP A 62 22.56 -17.44 17.05
N HIS A 63 21.49 -16.84 16.54
CA HIS A 63 21.08 -15.47 16.80
C HIS A 63 19.79 -15.44 17.67
N PRO A 64 19.89 -15.31 19.02
CA PRO A 64 18.75 -15.54 19.92
C PRO A 64 17.52 -14.68 19.63
N ASP A 65 17.70 -13.38 19.32
CA ASP A 65 16.56 -12.47 19.09
C ASP A 65 15.82 -12.79 17.80
N GLN A 66 16.54 -13.08 16.73
CA GLN A 66 15.98 -13.48 15.43
C GLN A 66 15.31 -14.84 15.53
N LEU A 67 15.97 -15.81 16.17
CA LEU A 67 15.43 -17.14 16.40
C LEU A 67 14.14 -17.10 17.24
N TYR A 68 14.13 -16.28 18.30
CA TYR A 68 12.93 -16.03 19.11
C TYR A 68 11.77 -15.52 18.27
N GLY A 69 12.00 -14.50 17.43
CA GLY A 69 10.97 -13.94 16.55
C GLY A 69 10.39 -14.98 15.57
N LEU A 70 11.26 -15.81 14.97
CA LEU A 70 10.84 -16.90 14.06
C LEU A 70 10.02 -17.98 14.79
N ILE A 71 10.41 -18.37 16.01
CA ILE A 71 9.70 -19.34 16.82
C ILE A 71 8.31 -18.81 17.20
N VAL A 72 8.20 -17.57 17.65
CA VAL A 72 6.91 -16.95 17.99
C VAL A 72 5.98 -16.89 16.78
N GLY A 73 6.49 -16.48 15.62
CA GLY A 73 5.73 -16.50 14.36
C GLY A 73 5.27 -17.90 13.98
N ALA A 74 6.15 -18.89 14.09
CA ALA A 74 5.82 -20.30 13.79
C ALA A 74 4.75 -20.89 14.72
N ILE A 75 4.73 -20.51 16.00
CA ILE A 75 3.66 -20.88 16.95
C ILE A 75 2.31 -20.31 16.47
N GLN A 76 2.28 -19.02 16.08
CA GLN A 76 1.06 -18.36 15.62
C GLN A 76 0.51 -18.97 14.33
N ASP A 77 1.39 -19.44 13.44
CA ASP A 77 1.03 -20.09 12.18
C ASP A 77 0.67 -21.58 12.34
N GLY A 78 0.83 -22.15 13.56
CA GLY A 78 0.46 -23.53 13.88
C GLY A 78 1.56 -24.57 13.62
N PHE A 79 2.83 -24.17 13.51
CA PHE A 79 3.99 -25.06 13.28
C PHE A 79 4.74 -25.46 14.56
N ALA A 80 4.09 -25.45 15.72
CA ALA A 80 4.74 -25.74 16.99
C ALA A 80 5.49 -27.10 17.00
N ALA A 81 4.98 -28.11 16.30
CA ALA A 81 5.62 -29.42 16.22
C ALA A 81 6.94 -29.41 15.43
N ASP A 82 7.09 -28.51 14.45
CA ASP A 82 8.26 -28.42 13.58
C ASP A 82 9.42 -27.67 14.22
N ILE A 83 9.17 -26.91 15.29
CA ILE A 83 10.14 -25.98 15.90
C ILE A 83 10.65 -26.40 17.28
N ILE A 84 10.30 -27.60 17.77
CA ILE A 84 10.68 -28.06 19.13
C ILE A 84 12.19 -27.98 19.32
N SER A 85 12.99 -28.54 18.42
CA SER A 85 14.45 -28.53 18.52
C SER A 85 15.06 -27.14 18.51
N TYR A 86 14.45 -26.21 17.76
CA TYR A 86 14.90 -24.80 17.73
C TYR A 86 14.53 -24.07 19.04
N ALA A 87 13.38 -24.35 19.64
CA ALA A 87 13.01 -23.80 20.92
C ALA A 87 13.89 -24.37 22.07
N GLU A 88 14.25 -25.66 22.02
CA GLU A 88 15.22 -26.27 22.93
C GLU A 88 16.61 -25.62 22.79
N HIS A 89 17.04 -25.36 21.55
CA HIS A 89 18.30 -24.69 21.28
C HIS A 89 18.26 -23.23 21.78
N LEU A 90 17.19 -22.47 21.45
CA LEU A 90 17.02 -21.11 21.95
C LEU A 90 17.17 -21.05 23.48
N LYS A 91 16.50 -21.95 24.23
CA LYS A 91 16.65 -22.01 25.71
C LYS A 91 18.12 -22.11 26.14
N SER A 92 18.97 -22.80 25.36
CA SER A 92 20.37 -23.01 25.71
C SER A 92 21.27 -21.80 25.43
N ILE A 93 20.91 -20.93 24.49
CA ILE A 93 21.74 -19.82 24.01
C ILE A 93 21.18 -18.44 24.35
N ASP A 94 19.91 -18.37 24.83
CA ASP A 94 19.24 -17.11 25.06
C ASP A 94 19.86 -16.35 26.23
N PRO A 95 20.34 -15.10 26.02
CA PRO A 95 20.86 -14.27 27.11
C PRO A 95 19.76 -13.85 28.11
N ILE A 96 18.49 -14.06 27.77
CA ILE A 96 17.31 -13.84 28.64
C ILE A 96 16.72 -15.20 29.02
N PRO A 97 17.15 -15.85 30.12
CA PRO A 97 16.79 -17.23 30.43
C PRO A 97 15.28 -17.45 30.58
N SER A 98 14.54 -16.46 31.11
CA SER A 98 13.07 -16.53 31.25
C SER A 98 12.36 -16.56 29.89
N ARG A 99 12.88 -15.85 28.90
CA ARG A 99 12.34 -15.84 27.53
C ARG A 99 12.47 -17.22 26.88
N GLY A 100 13.67 -17.82 26.92
CA GLY A 100 13.92 -19.14 26.37
C GLY A 100 13.09 -20.24 27.04
N ALA A 101 13.02 -20.23 28.38
CA ALA A 101 12.22 -21.19 29.14
C ALA A 101 10.72 -21.03 28.87
N THR A 102 10.21 -19.81 28.83
CA THR A 102 8.79 -19.52 28.57
C THR A 102 8.38 -19.97 27.16
N VAL A 103 9.17 -19.65 26.13
CA VAL A 103 8.86 -20.03 24.75
C VAL A 103 8.89 -21.54 24.57
N LEU A 104 9.87 -22.23 25.13
CA LEU A 104 9.91 -23.70 25.08
C LEU A 104 8.71 -24.33 25.81
N GLY A 105 8.34 -23.77 26.98
CA GLY A 105 7.14 -24.16 27.70
C GLY A 105 5.87 -23.99 26.87
N ILE A 106 5.74 -22.89 26.13
CA ILE A 106 4.61 -22.64 25.21
C ILE A 106 4.62 -23.67 24.07
N VAL A 107 5.76 -23.91 23.43
CA VAL A 107 5.88 -24.91 22.36
C VAL A 107 5.44 -26.29 22.84
N TYR A 108 5.90 -26.72 24.01
CA TYR A 108 5.46 -27.99 24.59
C TYR A 108 3.97 -28.01 24.90
N MET A 109 3.38 -26.91 25.40
CA MET A 109 1.93 -26.83 25.61
C MET A 109 1.15 -26.95 24.30
N GLU A 110 1.61 -26.32 23.22
CA GLU A 110 0.92 -26.37 21.92
C GLU A 110 0.94 -27.78 21.29
N VAL A 111 1.98 -28.59 21.57
CA VAL A 111 2.05 -29.99 21.15
C VAL A 111 1.53 -30.96 22.22
N ASN A 112 0.82 -30.45 23.25
CA ASN A 112 0.22 -31.22 24.35
C ASN A 112 1.21 -32.00 25.20
N ARG A 113 2.49 -31.59 25.27
CA ARG A 113 3.52 -32.17 26.13
C ARG A 113 3.54 -31.43 27.48
N LEU A 114 2.44 -31.52 28.27
CA LEU A 114 2.23 -30.73 29.48
C LEU A 114 3.25 -31.04 30.58
N ASP A 115 3.74 -32.29 30.67
CA ASP A 115 4.75 -32.69 31.67
C ASP A 115 6.10 -32.04 31.39
N ASP A 116 6.49 -31.98 30.10
CA ASP A 116 7.71 -31.30 29.69
C ASP A 116 7.60 -29.78 29.90
N ALA A 117 6.43 -29.21 29.57
CA ALA A 117 6.18 -27.78 29.80
C ALA A 117 6.31 -27.41 31.28
N GLN A 118 5.70 -28.20 32.18
CA GLN A 118 5.81 -27.99 33.61
C GLN A 118 7.27 -28.09 34.07
N ARG A 119 7.95 -29.18 33.71
CA ARG A 119 9.33 -29.45 34.12
C ARG A 119 10.26 -28.27 33.73
N ILE A 120 10.19 -27.76 32.49
CA ILE A 120 11.04 -26.68 32.01
C ILE A 120 10.79 -25.39 32.79
N LEU A 121 9.54 -25.04 33.10
CA LEU A 121 9.19 -23.84 33.83
C LEU A 121 9.60 -23.97 35.32
N GLU A 122 9.41 -25.13 35.95
CA GLU A 122 9.84 -25.41 37.33
C GLU A 122 11.37 -25.46 37.46
N GLU A 123 12.09 -26.04 36.48
CA GLU A 123 13.56 -25.99 36.41
C GLU A 123 14.07 -24.56 36.34
N PHE A 124 13.43 -23.70 35.54
CA PHE A 124 13.80 -22.27 35.48
C PHE A 124 13.62 -21.63 36.85
N ILE A 125 12.46 -21.83 37.49
CA ILE A 125 12.17 -21.24 38.81
C ILE A 125 13.19 -21.70 39.85
N ALA A 126 13.58 -22.97 39.84
CA ALA A 126 14.58 -23.52 40.77
C ALA A 126 15.99 -22.94 40.56
N GLN A 127 16.34 -22.55 39.31
CA GLN A 127 17.68 -22.04 38.99
C GLN A 127 17.80 -20.50 39.07
N HIS A 128 16.74 -19.77 38.71
CA HIS A 128 16.76 -18.34 38.52
C HIS A 128 15.82 -17.56 39.46
N GLY A 129 14.94 -18.27 40.17
CA GLY A 129 13.88 -17.67 40.97
C GLY A 129 12.57 -17.49 40.20
N GLU A 130 11.60 -16.92 40.87
CA GLU A 130 10.26 -16.72 40.32
C GLU A 130 10.19 -15.44 39.51
N GLU A 131 9.67 -15.55 38.30
CA GLU A 131 9.35 -14.42 37.42
C GLU A 131 7.88 -14.51 36.99
N GLY A 132 7.19 -13.36 36.93
CA GLY A 132 5.76 -13.29 36.65
C GLY A 132 5.36 -13.97 35.34
N ILE A 133 6.15 -13.79 34.26
CA ILE A 133 5.85 -14.41 32.96
C ILE A 133 5.97 -15.95 33.01
N VAL A 134 6.94 -16.46 33.73
CA VAL A 134 7.16 -17.92 33.88
C VAL A 134 6.02 -18.53 34.68
N LEU A 135 5.65 -17.90 35.81
CA LEU A 135 4.53 -18.33 36.64
C LEU A 135 3.19 -18.27 35.88
N THR A 136 2.94 -17.25 35.08
CA THR A 136 1.73 -17.18 34.26
C THR A 136 1.65 -18.34 33.28
N ASN A 137 2.75 -18.76 32.66
CA ASN A 137 2.76 -19.94 31.80
C ASN A 137 2.66 -21.25 32.60
N LEU A 138 3.22 -21.35 33.78
CA LEU A 138 3.03 -22.47 34.68
C LEU A 138 1.56 -22.59 35.13
N ALA A 139 0.90 -21.47 35.43
CA ALA A 139 -0.54 -21.44 35.71
C ALA A 139 -1.36 -21.98 34.53
N LYS A 140 -0.99 -21.65 33.28
CA LYS A 140 -1.63 -22.21 32.08
C LYS A 140 -1.49 -23.73 31.99
N VAL A 141 -0.35 -24.29 32.37
CA VAL A 141 -0.15 -25.75 32.40
C VAL A 141 -1.12 -26.37 33.38
N TYR A 142 -1.25 -25.87 34.62
CA TYR A 142 -2.20 -26.37 35.60
C TYR A 142 -3.65 -26.23 35.14
N SER A 143 -4.00 -25.10 34.53
CA SER A 143 -5.34 -24.90 33.97
C SER A 143 -5.66 -25.91 32.84
N ARG A 144 -4.71 -26.19 31.93
CA ARG A 144 -4.87 -27.22 30.89
C ARG A 144 -5.03 -28.64 31.46
N ARG A 145 -4.54 -28.90 32.68
CA ARG A 145 -4.73 -30.13 33.41
C ARG A 145 -6.04 -30.17 34.21
N GLY A 146 -6.79 -29.07 34.27
CA GLY A 146 -8.03 -28.93 35.02
C GLY A 146 -7.87 -28.54 36.49
N ASP A 147 -6.65 -28.30 36.96
CA ASP A 147 -6.37 -27.77 38.31
C ASP A 147 -6.51 -26.26 38.37
N ASN A 148 -7.73 -25.77 38.25
CA ASN A 148 -8.03 -24.36 38.18
C ASN A 148 -7.75 -23.61 39.49
N VAL A 149 -7.83 -24.27 40.64
CA VAL A 149 -7.55 -23.66 41.97
C VAL A 149 -6.07 -23.31 42.06
N ARG A 150 -5.20 -24.26 41.73
CA ARG A 150 -3.76 -24.04 41.71
C ARG A 150 -3.34 -23.03 40.63
N ALA A 151 -3.95 -23.13 39.44
CA ALA A 151 -3.70 -22.19 38.36
C ALA A 151 -3.98 -20.75 38.77
N GLU A 152 -5.11 -20.48 39.42
CA GLU A 152 -5.47 -19.12 39.89
C GLU A 152 -4.53 -18.61 41.00
N SER A 153 -4.15 -19.47 41.93
CA SER A 153 -3.20 -19.10 42.99
C SER A 153 -1.83 -18.70 42.43
N ILE A 154 -1.31 -19.49 41.48
CA ILE A 154 -0.05 -19.19 40.77
C ILE A 154 -0.18 -17.91 39.92
N LEU A 155 -1.31 -17.74 39.23
CA LEU A 155 -1.57 -16.57 38.41
C LEU A 155 -1.62 -15.29 39.24
N TRP A 156 -2.26 -15.34 40.44
CA TRP A 156 -2.24 -14.19 41.34
C TRP A 156 -0.82 -13.84 41.80
N HIS A 157 -0.05 -14.84 42.17
CA HIS A 157 1.35 -14.63 42.56
C HIS A 157 2.20 -14.08 41.39
N ALA A 158 1.94 -14.54 40.19
CA ALA A 158 2.57 -13.97 38.99
C ALA A 158 2.29 -12.49 38.80
N LEU A 159 1.05 -12.03 39.08
CA LEU A 159 0.66 -10.62 39.02
C LEU A 159 1.23 -9.79 40.18
N GLU A 160 1.49 -10.40 41.36
CA GLU A 160 2.22 -9.72 42.46
C GLU A 160 3.66 -9.42 42.06
N LEU A 161 4.30 -10.27 41.25
CA LEU A 161 5.67 -10.06 40.77
C LEU A 161 5.71 -9.13 39.55
N ASP A 162 4.77 -9.27 38.61
CA ASP A 162 4.66 -8.38 37.47
C ASP A 162 3.17 -8.12 37.13
N PRO A 163 2.63 -6.99 37.60
CA PRO A 163 1.23 -6.64 37.42
C PRO A 163 0.90 -6.14 36.00
N ASN A 164 1.90 -5.96 35.12
CA ASN A 164 1.71 -5.42 33.79
C ASN A 164 1.62 -6.47 32.69
N GLN A 165 1.63 -7.75 33.03
CA GLN A 165 1.45 -8.83 32.07
C GLN A 165 0.04 -8.81 31.49
N GLU A 166 -0.10 -8.52 30.19
CA GLU A 166 -1.41 -8.43 29.51
C GLU A 166 -2.22 -9.72 29.65
N ASN A 167 -1.59 -10.86 29.30
CA ASN A 167 -2.24 -12.16 29.34
C ASN A 167 -2.64 -12.57 30.77
N GLY A 168 -1.78 -12.34 31.75
CA GLY A 168 -2.03 -12.65 33.16
C GLY A 168 -3.15 -11.80 33.74
N LEU A 169 -3.09 -10.50 33.52
CA LEU A 169 -4.07 -9.52 33.99
C LEU A 169 -5.47 -9.80 33.39
N GLY A 170 -5.53 -9.94 32.06
CA GLY A 170 -6.79 -10.20 31.37
C GLY A 170 -7.41 -11.54 31.78
N TRP A 171 -6.59 -12.60 31.92
CA TRP A 171 -7.07 -13.89 32.36
C TRP A 171 -7.59 -13.85 33.79
N TYR A 172 -6.90 -13.21 34.71
CA TYR A 172 -7.37 -13.04 36.10
C TYR A 172 -8.70 -12.26 36.17
N ALA A 173 -8.83 -11.18 35.43
CA ALA A 173 -10.06 -10.41 35.36
C ALA A 173 -11.25 -11.23 34.83
N ILE A 174 -11.03 -12.07 33.79
CA ILE A 174 -12.05 -13.00 33.27
C ILE A 174 -12.48 -14.00 34.34
N ILE A 175 -11.53 -14.62 35.07
CA ILE A 175 -11.86 -15.56 36.15
C ILE A 175 -12.74 -14.87 37.22
N GLN A 176 -12.39 -13.63 37.60
CA GLN A 176 -13.20 -12.87 38.59
C GLN A 176 -14.60 -12.57 38.08
N LYS A 177 -14.73 -12.16 36.82
CA LYS A 177 -16.02 -11.88 36.18
C LYS A 177 -16.91 -13.13 36.09
N GLU A 178 -16.35 -14.25 35.66
CA GLU A 178 -17.10 -15.52 35.55
C GLU A 178 -17.59 -16.01 36.91
N ARG A 179 -16.81 -15.81 37.97
CA ARG A 179 -17.15 -16.24 39.33
C ARG A 179 -18.12 -15.31 40.05
N ASN A 180 -17.91 -14.02 39.95
CA ASN A 180 -18.53 -13.02 40.82
C ASN A 180 -19.52 -12.10 40.05
N GLY A 181 -19.66 -12.27 38.72
CA GLY A 181 -20.60 -11.51 37.90
C GLY A 181 -20.04 -10.20 37.33
N GLU A 182 -20.95 -9.43 36.73
CA GLU A 182 -20.63 -8.16 36.09
C GLU A 182 -19.98 -7.16 37.06
N GLY A 183 -18.93 -6.47 36.61
CA GLY A 183 -18.17 -5.47 37.39
C GLY A 183 -17.04 -6.08 38.22
N ALA A 184 -16.97 -7.40 38.40
CA ALA A 184 -15.91 -8.03 39.18
C ALA A 184 -14.54 -7.98 38.48
N ASP A 185 -14.53 -7.88 37.16
CA ASP A 185 -13.33 -7.58 36.36
C ASP A 185 -12.79 -6.19 36.66
N ILE A 186 -13.64 -5.17 36.80
CA ILE A 186 -13.25 -3.81 37.16
C ILE A 186 -12.69 -3.76 38.58
N GLU A 187 -13.31 -4.47 39.54
CA GLU A 187 -12.76 -4.58 40.90
C GLU A 187 -11.41 -5.29 40.92
N ALA A 188 -11.20 -6.28 40.08
CA ALA A 188 -9.90 -6.93 39.91
C ALA A 188 -8.84 -5.93 39.40
N TYR A 189 -9.17 -5.12 38.39
CA TYR A 189 -8.27 -4.06 37.92
C TYR A 189 -8.00 -3.02 38.99
N ARG A 190 -9.01 -2.58 39.77
CA ARG A 190 -8.79 -1.66 40.93
C ARG A 190 -7.86 -2.23 41.99
N ARG A 191 -7.96 -3.53 42.29
CA ARG A 191 -7.08 -4.21 43.22
C ARG A 191 -5.66 -4.23 42.70
N ILE A 192 -5.43 -4.60 41.43
CA ILE A 192 -4.11 -4.68 40.83
C ILE A 192 -3.50 -3.30 40.63
N ALA A 193 -4.30 -2.27 40.29
CA ALA A 193 -3.84 -0.90 40.11
C ALA A 193 -3.21 -0.29 41.40
N LYS A 194 -3.44 -0.89 42.56
CA LYS A 194 -2.79 -0.49 43.83
C LYS A 194 -1.38 -1.07 44.02
N MET A 195 -0.98 -2.02 43.19
CA MET A 195 0.35 -2.60 43.21
C MET A 195 1.39 -1.60 42.67
N PRO A 196 2.65 -1.66 43.16
CA PRO A 196 3.71 -0.81 42.65
C PRO A 196 3.94 -0.97 41.15
N GLN A 197 4.37 0.09 40.47
CA GLN A 197 4.74 0.10 39.06
C GLN A 197 3.66 -0.41 38.09
N THR A 198 2.41 -0.42 38.51
CA THR A 198 1.28 -0.88 37.69
C THR A 198 0.81 0.23 36.77
N TRP A 199 0.92 0.01 35.47
CA TRP A 199 0.34 0.92 34.46
C TRP A 199 -0.81 0.25 33.68
N ARG A 200 -0.74 -1.05 33.41
CA ARG A 200 -1.70 -1.75 32.54
C ARG A 200 -3.11 -1.80 33.13
N ALA A 201 -3.25 -2.09 34.41
CA ALA A 201 -4.56 -2.11 35.06
C ALA A 201 -5.24 -0.72 35.01
N ARG A 202 -4.44 0.38 35.08
CA ARG A 202 -4.96 1.74 34.93
C ARG A 202 -5.53 2.03 33.55
N LEU A 203 -4.98 1.42 32.50
CA LEU A 203 -5.53 1.56 31.14
C LEU A 203 -6.93 0.93 31.04
N TRP A 204 -7.14 -0.22 31.65
CA TRP A 204 -8.45 -0.86 31.69
C TRP A 204 -9.47 -0.03 32.49
N LEU A 205 -9.05 0.54 33.62
CA LEU A 205 -9.91 1.45 34.40
C LEU A 205 -10.18 2.76 33.64
N ALA A 206 -9.24 3.29 32.89
CA ALA A 206 -9.43 4.46 32.04
C ALA A 206 -10.43 4.15 30.92
N ARG A 207 -10.36 2.97 30.30
CA ARG A 207 -11.35 2.51 29.31
C ARG A 207 -12.75 2.43 29.92
N ASP A 208 -12.87 1.88 31.14
CA ASP A 208 -14.15 1.84 31.85
C ASP A 208 -14.70 3.26 32.12
N ALA A 209 -13.84 4.18 32.58
CA ALA A 209 -14.21 5.57 32.76
C ALA A 209 -14.69 6.24 31.45
N LEU A 210 -14.00 6.00 30.32
CA LEU A 210 -14.41 6.53 29.02
C LEU A 210 -15.78 5.98 28.58
N GLN A 211 -16.06 4.69 28.83
CA GLN A 211 -17.38 4.09 28.57
C GLN A 211 -18.51 4.77 29.35
N HIS A 212 -18.19 5.28 30.54
CA HIS A 212 -19.10 6.07 31.37
C HIS A 212 -19.01 7.59 31.11
N GLN A 213 -18.31 8.01 30.04
CA GLN A 213 -18.14 9.43 29.65
C GLN A 213 -17.39 10.28 30.72
N ASP A 214 -16.63 9.64 31.60
CA ASP A 214 -15.79 10.31 32.60
C ASP A 214 -14.36 10.52 32.07
N LEU A 215 -14.20 11.51 31.17
CA LEU A 215 -12.89 11.87 30.63
C LEU A 215 -11.91 12.32 31.72
N LYS A 216 -12.39 12.98 32.78
CA LYS A 216 -11.50 13.49 33.84
C LYS A 216 -10.82 12.34 34.58
N THR A 217 -11.58 11.31 34.94
CA THR A 217 -11.01 10.11 35.58
C THR A 217 -10.11 9.35 34.62
N ALA A 218 -10.49 9.23 33.34
CA ALA A 218 -9.64 8.59 32.34
C ALA A 218 -8.30 9.31 32.15
N ASP A 219 -8.31 10.64 32.05
CA ASP A 219 -7.11 11.47 31.91
C ASP A 219 -6.15 11.31 33.12
N MET A 220 -6.69 11.31 34.33
CA MET A 220 -5.90 11.06 35.53
C MET A 220 -5.23 9.66 35.48
N LEU A 221 -5.99 8.63 35.15
CA LEU A 221 -5.51 7.25 35.06
C LEU A 221 -4.46 7.07 33.98
N TYR A 222 -4.60 7.72 32.82
CA TYR A 222 -3.60 7.74 31.76
C TYR A 222 -2.33 8.45 32.17
N GLY A 223 -2.44 9.59 32.87
CA GLY A 223 -1.27 10.30 33.44
C GLY A 223 -0.53 9.44 34.44
N GLU A 224 -1.24 8.76 35.34
CA GLU A 224 -0.64 7.81 36.29
C GLU A 224 0.01 6.60 35.58
N ALA A 225 -0.63 6.06 34.51
CA ALA A 225 -0.06 4.97 33.74
C ALA A 225 1.25 5.37 33.07
N LEU A 226 1.30 6.53 32.42
CA LEU A 226 2.52 7.08 31.80
C LEU A 226 3.63 7.32 32.83
N ALA A 227 3.29 7.81 34.02
CA ALA A 227 4.26 8.03 35.10
C ALA A 227 4.85 6.73 35.68
N GLN A 228 4.11 5.62 35.60
CA GLN A 228 4.56 4.31 36.10
C GLN A 228 5.24 3.47 34.98
N ALA A 229 4.98 3.75 33.72
CA ALA A 229 5.65 3.11 32.61
C ALA A 229 7.05 3.68 32.42
N GLY A 230 7.98 2.88 31.99
CA GLY A 230 9.35 3.32 31.69
C GLY A 230 9.41 4.42 30.60
N SER A 231 10.61 4.86 30.27
CA SER A 231 10.85 5.80 29.17
C SER A 231 11.81 5.16 28.15
N PRO A 232 11.42 5.00 26.87
CA PRO A 232 10.10 5.34 26.29
C PRO A 232 8.97 4.45 26.84
N PRO A 233 7.70 4.95 26.86
CA PRO A 233 6.55 4.14 27.24
C PRO A 233 6.39 2.94 26.30
N PRO A 234 5.89 1.77 26.78
CA PRO A 234 5.65 0.62 25.93
C PRO A 234 4.66 0.90 24.78
N SER A 235 4.88 0.30 23.61
CA SER A 235 4.04 0.51 22.42
C SER A 235 2.59 0.12 22.65
N ASP A 236 2.33 -0.95 23.39
CA ASP A 236 0.99 -1.42 23.73
C ASP A 236 0.24 -0.47 24.68
N LEU A 237 0.95 0.24 25.56
CA LEU A 237 0.36 1.31 26.36
C LEU A 237 -0.16 2.44 25.47
N LEU A 238 0.68 2.99 24.59
CA LEU A 238 0.27 4.08 23.69
C LEU A 238 -0.81 3.65 22.71
N MET A 239 -0.73 2.41 22.22
CA MET A 239 -1.72 1.83 21.31
C MET A 239 -3.09 1.70 21.98
N GLN A 240 -3.15 1.14 23.19
CA GLN A 240 -4.40 1.01 23.94
C GLN A 240 -4.98 2.38 24.27
N MET A 241 -4.17 3.29 24.81
CA MET A 241 -4.57 4.65 25.16
C MET A 241 -5.15 5.40 23.96
N SER A 242 -4.44 5.42 22.83
CA SER A 242 -4.89 6.10 21.63
C SER A 242 -6.14 5.44 21.00
N GLY A 243 -6.24 4.12 21.07
CA GLY A 243 -7.41 3.38 20.61
C GLY A 243 -8.65 3.64 21.46
N ASP A 244 -8.52 3.65 22.78
CA ASP A 244 -9.65 3.89 23.69
C ASP A 244 -10.15 5.33 23.58
N LEU A 245 -9.24 6.31 23.54
CA LEU A 245 -9.59 7.73 23.32
C LEU A 245 -10.25 7.95 21.95
N GLY A 246 -9.74 7.30 20.90
CA GLY A 246 -10.30 7.39 19.56
C GLY A 246 -11.70 6.81 19.47
N ASN A 247 -11.94 5.65 20.07
CA ASN A 247 -13.26 5.03 20.13
C ASN A 247 -14.27 5.87 20.92
N ALA A 248 -13.80 6.63 21.91
CA ALA A 248 -14.63 7.56 22.69
C ALA A 248 -14.77 8.96 22.04
N GLY A 249 -14.08 9.22 20.91
CA GLY A 249 -14.16 10.49 20.16
C GLY A 249 -13.28 11.62 20.70
N TYR A 250 -12.38 11.35 21.65
CA TYR A 250 -11.48 12.34 22.26
C TYR A 250 -10.18 12.50 21.48
N LEU A 251 -10.27 12.93 20.22
CA LEU A 251 -9.13 12.99 19.30
C LEU A 251 -8.02 13.96 19.75
N ALA A 252 -8.38 15.11 20.31
CA ALA A 252 -7.42 16.09 20.83
C ALA A 252 -6.56 15.50 21.97
N GLU A 253 -7.15 14.63 22.79
CA GLU A 253 -6.46 13.97 23.88
C GLU A 253 -5.44 12.93 23.39
N ILE A 254 -5.70 12.29 22.24
CA ILE A 254 -4.70 11.41 21.61
C ILE A 254 -3.44 12.22 21.28
N ILE A 255 -3.59 13.39 20.65
CA ILE A 255 -2.45 14.25 20.31
C ILE A 255 -1.72 14.70 21.56
N ARG A 256 -2.44 15.12 22.58
CA ARG A 256 -1.88 15.63 23.83
C ARG A 256 -1.14 14.57 24.66
N LEU A 257 -1.73 13.37 24.79
CA LEU A 257 -1.22 12.33 25.69
C LEU A 257 -0.25 11.37 25.01
N VAL A 258 -0.43 11.07 23.73
CA VAL A 258 0.34 10.06 22.98
C VAL A 258 1.41 10.71 22.11
N GLY A 259 1.08 11.84 21.47
CA GLY A 259 1.98 12.53 20.54
C GLY A 259 3.38 12.80 21.09
N PRO A 260 3.53 13.33 22.31
CA PRO A 260 4.86 13.64 22.89
C PRO A 260 5.78 12.43 23.09
N TYR A 261 5.23 11.23 23.15
CA TYR A 261 5.97 9.99 23.39
C TYR A 261 6.17 9.14 22.13
N PHE A 262 5.54 9.54 21.03
CA PHE A 262 5.57 8.72 19.80
C PHE A 262 6.95 8.73 19.16
N ASP A 263 7.48 7.55 18.91
CA ASP A 263 8.65 7.27 18.08
C ASP A 263 8.28 6.21 17.05
N ALA A 264 8.48 6.50 15.77
CA ALA A 264 8.04 5.62 14.68
C ALA A 264 8.81 4.28 14.65
N ALA A 265 10.09 4.28 15.03
CA ALA A 265 10.91 3.07 15.05
C ALA A 265 10.54 2.14 16.21
N PHE A 266 10.18 2.70 17.36
CA PHE A 266 9.84 1.94 18.55
C PHE A 266 8.35 1.58 18.64
N HIS A 267 7.45 2.56 18.40
CA HIS A 267 6.00 2.38 18.57
C HIS A 267 5.29 1.84 17.32
N GLY A 268 5.89 2.03 16.15
CA GLY A 268 5.46 1.45 14.90
C GLY A 268 4.15 1.99 14.33
N LEU A 269 3.62 1.23 13.36
CA LEU A 269 2.50 1.64 12.53
C LEU A 269 1.19 1.84 13.31
N GLN A 270 0.91 1.01 14.30
CA GLN A 270 -0.40 1.01 14.96
C GLN A 270 -0.65 2.29 15.76
N VAL A 271 0.34 2.73 16.53
CA VAL A 271 0.26 4.02 17.25
C VAL A 271 0.27 5.19 16.27
N GLY A 272 1.13 5.12 15.24
CA GLY A 272 1.20 6.11 14.18
C GLY A 272 -0.12 6.29 13.44
N ASN A 273 -0.84 5.21 13.11
CA ASN A 273 -2.17 5.27 12.49
C ASN A 273 -3.17 6.06 13.32
N ASN A 274 -3.21 5.81 14.64
CA ASN A 274 -4.13 6.51 15.53
C ASN A 274 -3.81 8.00 15.60
N LEU A 275 -2.52 8.36 15.62
CA LEU A 275 -2.08 9.75 15.59
C LEU A 275 -2.34 10.45 14.26
N ILE A 276 -2.08 9.78 13.12
CA ILE A 276 -2.40 10.33 11.79
C ILE A 276 -3.88 10.59 11.68
N LYS A 277 -4.72 9.60 12.07
CA LYS A 277 -6.18 9.74 12.03
C LYS A 277 -6.66 10.90 12.89
N ALA A 278 -6.18 11.00 14.13
CA ALA A 278 -6.57 12.07 15.04
C ALA A 278 -6.20 13.47 14.48
N ASN A 279 -4.98 13.62 13.96
CA ASN A 279 -4.54 14.87 13.34
C ASN A 279 -5.36 15.20 12.08
N LEU A 280 -5.62 14.21 11.22
CA LEU A 280 -6.39 14.41 9.99
C LEU A 280 -7.83 14.84 10.28
N ASP A 281 -8.51 14.17 11.20
CA ASP A 281 -9.90 14.45 11.59
C ASP A 281 -10.04 15.84 12.26
N LEU A 282 -8.97 16.32 12.93
CA LEU A 282 -8.91 17.67 13.50
C LEU A 282 -8.39 18.74 12.52
N GLY A 283 -8.00 18.35 11.30
CA GLY A 283 -7.52 19.26 10.27
C GLY A 283 -6.06 19.69 10.42
N HIS A 284 -5.27 19.00 11.25
CA HIS A 284 -3.84 19.21 11.45
C HIS A 284 -3.04 18.45 10.38
N LEU A 285 -3.15 18.90 9.12
CA LEU A 285 -2.67 18.15 7.95
C LEU A 285 -1.13 18.05 7.88
N GLU A 286 -0.42 19.05 8.39
CA GLU A 286 1.04 19.06 8.39
C GLU A 286 1.61 18.08 9.40
N GLU A 287 1.03 18.04 10.59
CA GLU A 287 1.43 17.11 11.66
C GLU A 287 1.12 15.64 11.24
N ALA A 288 -0.03 15.42 10.61
CA ALA A 288 -0.37 14.10 10.03
C ALA A 288 0.67 13.67 8.97
N GLY A 289 1.09 14.61 8.10
CA GLY A 289 2.12 14.38 7.09
C GLY A 289 3.48 14.07 7.69
N GLN A 290 3.91 14.77 8.74
CA GLN A 290 5.19 14.51 9.42
C GLN A 290 5.23 13.12 10.05
N ILE A 291 4.15 12.70 10.72
CA ILE A 291 4.05 11.35 11.28
C ILE A 291 4.14 10.29 10.17
N LEU A 292 3.44 10.51 9.05
CA LEU A 292 3.47 9.62 7.90
C LEU A 292 4.90 9.48 7.34
N GLU A 293 5.64 10.56 7.18
CA GLU A 293 7.04 10.54 6.72
C GLU A 293 7.95 9.76 7.68
N HIS A 294 7.80 9.94 9.00
CA HIS A 294 8.57 9.18 9.99
C HIS A 294 8.30 7.67 9.89
N LEU A 295 7.06 7.26 9.56
CA LEU A 295 6.72 5.86 9.34
C LEU A 295 7.27 5.32 8.01
N TYR A 296 7.25 6.09 6.93
CA TYR A 296 7.88 5.70 5.65
C TYR A 296 9.39 5.47 5.80
N ASN A 297 10.08 6.27 6.60
CA ASN A 297 11.51 6.15 6.85
C ASN A 297 11.90 4.83 7.56
N GLN A 298 10.93 4.07 8.09
CA GLN A 298 11.19 2.74 8.66
C GLN A 298 11.38 1.64 7.59
N ASN A 299 11.12 1.94 6.32
CA ASN A 299 11.31 1.04 5.17
C ASN A 299 10.66 -0.35 5.35
N ARG A 300 9.42 -0.38 5.88
CA ARG A 300 8.65 -1.59 6.18
C ARG A 300 7.68 -1.92 5.03
N PRO A 301 7.96 -2.95 4.21
CA PRO A 301 7.09 -3.34 3.08
C PRO A 301 5.67 -3.72 3.52
N ASP A 302 5.54 -4.34 4.68
CA ASP A 302 4.27 -4.74 5.28
C ASP A 302 3.39 -3.54 5.70
N TRP A 303 3.94 -2.34 5.85
CA TRP A 303 3.20 -1.12 6.17
C TRP A 303 2.72 -0.35 4.94
N LYS A 304 3.27 -0.65 3.79
CA LYS A 304 3.11 0.11 2.55
C LYS A 304 1.64 0.41 2.21
N GLN A 305 0.77 -0.60 2.24
CA GLN A 305 -0.64 -0.42 1.89
C GLN A 305 -1.34 0.60 2.81
N THR A 306 -1.04 0.54 4.11
CA THR A 306 -1.62 1.48 5.09
C THR A 306 -1.04 2.88 4.94
N LEU A 307 0.28 3.00 4.68
CA LEU A 307 0.91 4.30 4.48
C LEU A 307 0.40 4.99 3.20
N ASN A 308 0.24 4.25 2.11
CA ASN A 308 -0.34 4.74 0.86
C ASN A 308 -1.80 5.22 1.06
N TYR A 309 -2.58 4.52 1.87
CA TYR A 309 -3.92 4.96 2.24
C TYR A 309 -3.88 6.33 2.93
N TRP A 310 -3.01 6.51 3.94
CA TRP A 310 -2.90 7.77 4.65
C TRP A 310 -2.35 8.91 3.78
N GLU A 311 -1.39 8.63 2.90
CA GLU A 311 -0.88 9.62 1.94
C GLU A 311 -2.02 10.15 1.05
N THR A 312 -2.88 9.24 0.57
CA THR A 312 -4.06 9.60 -0.22
C THR A 312 -5.08 10.43 0.59
N GLU A 313 -5.39 10.04 1.83
CA GLU A 313 -6.38 10.74 2.65
C GLU A 313 -5.90 12.15 3.05
N ILE A 314 -4.63 12.31 3.41
CA ILE A 314 -4.03 13.62 3.70
C ILE A 314 -4.08 14.51 2.45
N ALA A 315 -3.74 13.98 1.29
CA ALA A 315 -3.78 14.72 0.04
C ALA A 315 -5.21 15.16 -0.34
N LYS A 316 -6.21 14.29 -0.19
CA LYS A 316 -7.63 14.62 -0.36
C LYS A 316 -8.06 15.77 0.56
N ALA A 317 -7.66 15.73 1.83
CA ALA A 317 -7.98 16.76 2.80
C ALA A 317 -7.35 18.11 2.44
N ARG A 318 -6.09 18.11 1.95
CA ARG A 318 -5.42 19.33 1.46
C ARG A 318 -6.18 19.96 0.29
N VAL A 319 -6.56 19.16 -0.72
CA VAL A 319 -7.33 19.65 -1.88
C VAL A 319 -8.69 20.17 -1.47
N SER A 320 -9.40 19.47 -0.59
CA SER A 320 -10.70 19.94 -0.08
C SER A 320 -10.60 21.28 0.66
N ARG A 321 -9.50 21.53 1.36
CA ARG A 321 -9.21 22.81 2.02
C ARG A 321 -8.94 23.92 1.02
N GLN A 322 -8.15 23.65 -0.03
CA GLN A 322 -7.82 24.60 -1.09
C GLN A 322 -9.02 24.96 -1.96
N SER A 323 -9.88 23.98 -2.32
CA SER A 323 -11.06 24.22 -3.15
C SER A 323 -12.09 25.12 -2.47
N LYS A 324 -12.19 25.09 -1.14
CA LYS A 324 -13.03 26.02 -0.37
C LYS A 324 -12.52 27.46 -0.39
N GLN A 325 -11.22 27.67 -0.64
CA GLN A 325 -10.60 28.99 -0.72
C GLN A 325 -10.61 29.59 -2.14
N ALA A 326 -10.67 28.72 -3.18
CA ALA A 326 -10.49 29.11 -4.59
C ALA A 326 -11.78 29.42 -5.36
N SER A 327 -12.91 29.62 -4.71
CA SER A 327 -14.27 29.66 -5.33
C SER A 327 -14.58 30.87 -6.23
N SER A 328 -13.61 31.73 -6.63
CA SER A 328 -13.86 32.92 -7.46
C SER A 328 -12.96 33.12 -8.69
N GLU A 329 -11.99 32.26 -8.97
CA GLU A 329 -11.12 32.42 -10.14
C GLU A 329 -11.67 31.69 -11.38
N LYS A 330 -11.61 32.35 -12.55
CA LYS A 330 -11.95 31.71 -13.83
C LYS A 330 -10.97 30.58 -14.10
N LEU A 331 -11.48 29.34 -14.17
CA LEU A 331 -10.69 28.16 -14.54
C LEU A 331 -10.08 28.34 -15.94
N SER A 332 -8.76 28.24 -16.03
CA SER A 332 -8.04 28.23 -17.30
C SER A 332 -7.70 26.81 -17.69
N VAL A 333 -8.27 26.32 -18.78
CA VAL A 333 -7.97 25.00 -19.35
C VAL A 333 -6.88 25.15 -20.40
N SER A 334 -5.76 24.50 -20.19
CA SER A 334 -4.66 24.36 -21.15
C SER A 334 -4.71 23.00 -21.86
N LEU A 335 -4.31 22.95 -23.14
CA LEU A 335 -4.12 21.67 -23.83
C LEU A 335 -2.64 21.30 -23.81
N ILE A 336 -2.34 20.14 -23.24
CA ILE A 336 -0.99 19.59 -23.23
C ILE A 336 -0.86 18.63 -24.41
N GLY A 337 0.05 18.94 -25.33
CA GLY A 337 0.34 18.11 -26.50
C GLY A 337 1.52 17.17 -26.24
N ILE A 338 1.32 15.87 -26.36
CA ILE A 338 2.36 14.85 -26.22
C ILE A 338 2.53 14.12 -27.54
N GLU A 339 3.65 14.34 -28.23
CA GLU A 339 3.98 13.68 -29.49
C GLU A 339 4.74 12.37 -29.25
N GLY A 340 4.25 11.25 -29.81
CA GLY A 340 4.85 9.93 -29.72
C GLY A 340 4.91 9.37 -28.30
N PRO A 341 5.91 8.54 -27.97
CA PRO A 341 6.05 7.95 -26.64
C PRO A 341 6.32 9.02 -25.59
N LEU A 342 5.46 9.09 -24.56
CA LEU A 342 5.57 10.06 -23.47
C LEU A 342 6.93 9.94 -22.75
N TRP A 343 7.41 8.74 -22.51
CA TRP A 343 8.66 8.46 -21.82
C TRP A 343 9.93 8.77 -22.64
N MET A 344 9.79 9.17 -23.90
CA MET A 344 10.87 9.69 -24.75
C MET A 344 10.92 11.24 -24.79
N ARG A 345 10.13 11.93 -23.98
CA ARG A 345 10.03 13.39 -23.94
C ARG A 345 10.76 13.99 -22.75
N ASP A 346 10.73 15.31 -22.60
CA ASP A 346 11.32 16.04 -21.48
C ASP A 346 12.83 15.77 -21.29
N GLY A 347 13.61 15.81 -22.36
CA GLY A 347 15.06 15.59 -22.33
C GLY A 347 15.45 14.16 -21.99
N SER A 348 14.55 13.20 -22.27
CA SER A 348 14.82 11.78 -22.08
C SER A 348 16.01 11.30 -22.90
N PRO A 349 16.94 10.50 -22.33
CA PRO A 349 18.02 9.87 -23.09
C PRO A 349 17.50 8.91 -24.16
N PHE A 350 16.29 8.40 -24.01
CA PHE A 350 15.66 7.47 -24.96
C PHE A 350 15.18 8.13 -26.26
N THR A 351 15.18 9.47 -26.33
CA THR A 351 14.85 10.20 -27.58
C THR A 351 15.76 9.82 -28.74
N SER A 352 17.00 9.41 -28.44
CA SER A 352 17.96 8.94 -29.47
C SER A 352 17.51 7.66 -30.19
N LEU A 353 16.56 6.91 -29.65
CA LEU A 353 15.98 5.71 -30.28
C LEU A 353 14.90 6.06 -31.33
N LEU A 354 14.42 7.31 -31.37
CA LEU A 354 13.42 7.73 -32.34
C LEU A 354 14.05 7.95 -33.71
N GLN A 355 13.40 7.41 -34.73
CA GLN A 355 13.78 7.65 -36.11
C GLN A 355 13.26 9.03 -36.58
N ALA A 356 14.09 9.75 -37.34
CA ALA A 356 13.65 10.99 -37.96
C ALA A 356 12.54 10.72 -39.01
N LYS A 357 11.48 11.51 -38.99
CA LYS A 357 10.36 11.41 -39.92
C LYS A 357 10.57 12.38 -41.09
N SER A 358 10.49 11.90 -42.32
CA SER A 358 10.77 12.70 -43.55
C SER A 358 9.54 13.32 -44.16
N ASN A 359 8.37 12.68 -44.04
CA ASN A 359 7.10 13.21 -44.54
C ASN A 359 6.02 13.01 -43.50
N ILE A 360 5.44 14.11 -42.97
CA ILE A 360 4.75 14.06 -41.68
C ILE A 360 3.26 14.39 -41.90
N VAL A 361 2.45 13.34 -42.03
CA VAL A 361 1.02 13.45 -41.73
C VAL A 361 0.88 13.56 -40.20
N ARG A 362 0.18 14.60 -39.71
CA ARG A 362 0.02 14.87 -38.29
C ARG A 362 -1.36 14.51 -37.80
N ILE A 363 -1.41 13.65 -36.78
CA ILE A 363 -2.63 13.12 -36.19
C ILE A 363 -2.71 13.52 -34.73
N ALA A 364 -3.67 14.36 -34.36
CA ALA A 364 -4.00 14.66 -32.98
C ALA A 364 -5.06 13.70 -32.44
N ILE A 365 -4.94 13.29 -31.18
CA ILE A 365 -5.93 12.47 -30.48
C ILE A 365 -6.35 13.22 -29.21
N LEU A 366 -7.62 13.66 -29.15
CA LEU A 366 -8.14 14.36 -27.97
C LEU A 366 -8.65 13.37 -26.93
N GLY A 367 -8.05 13.44 -25.72
CA GLY A 367 -8.43 12.62 -24.57
C GLY A 367 -9.31 13.36 -23.56
N SER A 368 -9.50 12.75 -22.41
CA SER A 368 -10.24 13.27 -21.23
C SER A 368 -11.75 13.39 -21.41
N THR A 369 -12.37 12.60 -22.28
CA THR A 369 -13.84 12.54 -22.39
C THR A 369 -14.35 11.24 -21.81
N THR A 370 -15.26 11.34 -20.81
CA THR A 370 -15.87 10.18 -20.15
C THR A 370 -17.34 10.47 -19.83
N ILE A 371 -18.22 9.53 -20.17
CA ILE A 371 -19.66 9.63 -19.95
C ILE A 371 -20.04 8.73 -18.78
N PHE A 372 -20.70 9.30 -17.75
CA PHE A 372 -21.20 8.60 -16.56
C PHE A 372 -22.69 8.86 -16.36
N GLU A 373 -23.37 7.96 -15.62
CA GLU A 373 -24.76 8.20 -15.21
C GLU A 373 -24.90 9.25 -14.09
N HIS A 374 -23.87 9.40 -13.21
CA HIS A 374 -23.91 10.32 -12.06
C HIS A 374 -22.59 11.08 -11.93
N SER A 375 -22.65 12.40 -11.98
CA SER A 375 -21.50 13.33 -11.96
C SER A 375 -21.05 13.76 -10.55
N SER A 376 -21.57 13.17 -9.46
CA SER A 376 -21.38 13.72 -8.11
C SER A 376 -20.01 13.53 -7.46
N GLU A 377 -19.13 12.69 -8.04
CA GLU A 377 -17.78 12.43 -7.52
C GLU A 377 -16.64 12.79 -8.49
N ALA A 378 -16.92 13.56 -9.51
CA ALA A 378 -15.95 13.97 -10.55
C ALA A 378 -14.77 14.83 -10.02
N GLY A 379 -14.69 15.10 -8.73
CA GLY A 379 -13.64 15.92 -8.12
C GLY A 379 -12.35 15.17 -7.77
N LEU A 380 -12.31 13.83 -7.80
CA LEU A 380 -11.14 13.05 -7.37
C LEU A 380 -10.59 12.20 -8.51
N GLN A 381 -9.72 12.78 -9.30
CA GLN A 381 -9.17 12.20 -10.53
C GLN A 381 -8.46 10.84 -10.36
N LEU A 382 -8.01 10.50 -9.16
CA LEU A 382 -7.29 9.23 -8.88
C LEU A 382 -8.22 8.02 -8.75
N THR A 383 -9.46 8.21 -8.33
CA THR A 383 -10.46 7.14 -8.22
C THR A 383 -11.31 7.00 -9.48
N ASP A 384 -11.17 7.93 -10.41
CA ASP A 384 -11.87 7.94 -11.69
C ASP A 384 -11.17 7.02 -12.71
N VAL A 385 -11.47 5.73 -12.63
CA VAL A 385 -10.88 4.72 -13.52
C VAL A 385 -11.22 4.98 -15.00
N PRO A 386 -12.48 5.29 -15.39
CA PRO A 386 -12.79 5.60 -16.79
C PRO A 386 -12.09 6.87 -17.29
N GLY A 387 -12.02 7.93 -16.48
CA GLY A 387 -11.29 9.15 -16.84
C GLY A 387 -9.80 8.89 -17.06
N ARG A 388 -9.20 8.04 -16.24
CA ARG A 388 -7.80 7.62 -16.39
C ARG A 388 -7.56 6.97 -17.75
N PHE A 389 -8.41 6.01 -18.18
CA PHE A 389 -8.28 5.37 -19.47
C PHE A 389 -8.63 6.31 -20.62
N SER A 390 -9.52 7.29 -20.42
CA SER A 390 -9.80 8.32 -21.44
C SER A 390 -8.59 9.21 -21.75
N ARG A 391 -7.58 9.27 -20.86
CA ARG A 391 -6.29 9.94 -21.05
C ARG A 391 -5.19 8.99 -21.51
N ALA A 392 -5.13 7.79 -20.93
CA ALA A 392 -4.10 6.80 -21.22
C ALA A 392 -4.15 6.25 -22.66
N ILE A 393 -5.35 5.94 -23.16
CA ILE A 393 -5.52 5.38 -24.51
C ILE A 393 -5.06 6.36 -25.61
N PRO A 394 -5.40 7.66 -25.60
CA PRO A 394 -4.82 8.63 -26.51
C PRO A 394 -3.29 8.69 -26.50
N LEU A 395 -2.65 8.58 -25.33
CA LEU A 395 -1.19 8.52 -25.22
C LEU A 395 -0.63 7.25 -25.91
N LYS A 396 -1.27 6.11 -25.71
CA LYS A 396 -0.90 4.84 -26.35
C LYS A 396 -1.09 4.89 -27.85
N LEU A 397 -2.19 5.47 -28.34
CA LEU A 397 -2.44 5.66 -29.78
C LEU A 397 -1.36 6.55 -30.40
N ALA A 398 -1.02 7.68 -29.78
CA ALA A 398 0.05 8.57 -30.22
C ALA A 398 1.41 7.86 -30.26
N GLU A 399 1.74 7.06 -29.23
CA GLU A 399 2.94 6.23 -29.15
C GLU A 399 3.03 5.27 -30.35
N LEU A 400 1.96 4.49 -30.61
CA LEU A 400 1.96 3.49 -31.65
C LEU A 400 1.94 4.09 -33.07
N ILE A 401 1.17 5.16 -33.31
CA ILE A 401 1.25 5.88 -34.60
C ILE A 401 2.69 6.32 -34.86
N HIS A 402 3.34 6.90 -33.85
CA HIS A 402 4.70 7.42 -33.98
C HIS A 402 5.74 6.32 -34.23
N LEU A 403 5.58 5.14 -33.62
CA LEU A 403 6.57 4.05 -33.71
C LEU A 403 6.32 3.10 -34.89
N SER A 404 5.07 2.89 -35.31
CA SER A 404 4.70 1.90 -36.34
C SER A 404 4.31 2.48 -37.68
N THR A 405 4.37 3.82 -37.83
CA THR A 405 4.07 4.50 -39.11
C THR A 405 5.05 5.67 -39.34
N ASP A 406 5.06 6.21 -40.56
CA ASP A 406 5.80 7.44 -40.88
C ASP A 406 5.06 8.72 -40.48
N ALA A 407 3.86 8.63 -39.92
CA ALA A 407 3.08 9.75 -39.38
C ALA A 407 3.56 10.20 -38.00
N ALA A 408 3.20 11.42 -37.62
CA ALA A 408 3.39 11.95 -36.27
C ALA A 408 2.07 11.93 -35.51
N GLY A 409 1.95 11.05 -34.51
CA GLY A 409 0.82 10.96 -33.59
C GLY A 409 1.09 11.80 -32.33
N PHE A 410 0.09 12.55 -31.88
CA PHE A 410 0.19 13.28 -30.60
C PHE A 410 -1.14 13.29 -29.86
N ALA A 411 -1.08 13.04 -28.54
CA ALA A 411 -2.22 13.15 -27.65
C ALA A 411 -2.40 14.59 -27.20
N LEU A 412 -3.65 15.08 -27.18
CA LEU A 412 -4.04 16.37 -26.61
C LEU A 412 -4.81 16.08 -25.32
N ILE A 413 -4.25 16.52 -24.19
CA ILE A 413 -4.84 16.28 -22.87
C ILE A 413 -5.14 17.62 -22.19
N PRO A 414 -6.41 17.89 -21.88
CA PRO A 414 -6.82 19.10 -21.17
C PRO A 414 -6.38 19.07 -19.71
N TRP A 415 -5.75 20.19 -19.27
CA TRP A 415 -5.24 20.40 -17.93
C TRP A 415 -5.72 21.72 -17.37
N ILE A 416 -6.15 21.70 -16.10
CA ILE A 416 -6.54 22.90 -15.35
C ILE A 416 -5.42 23.21 -14.35
N THR A 417 -4.76 24.35 -14.51
CA THR A 417 -3.68 24.79 -13.63
C THR A 417 -4.14 24.80 -12.17
N GLY A 418 -3.37 24.18 -11.30
CA GLY A 418 -3.66 24.06 -9.87
C GLY A 418 -4.78 23.08 -9.49
N GLN A 419 -5.44 22.42 -10.46
CA GLN A 419 -6.53 21.49 -10.19
C GLN A 419 -6.33 20.10 -10.82
N GLY A 420 -5.51 19.98 -11.88
CA GLY A 420 -5.22 18.71 -12.54
C GLY A 420 -5.95 18.53 -13.87
N PHE A 421 -6.21 17.29 -14.25
CA PHE A 421 -6.82 16.97 -15.54
C PHE A 421 -8.28 17.44 -15.61
N ALA A 422 -8.63 18.15 -16.70
CA ALA A 422 -10.04 18.40 -17.00
C ALA A 422 -10.70 17.13 -17.53
N LEU A 423 -11.90 16.84 -17.07
CA LEU A 423 -12.73 15.72 -17.54
C LEU A 423 -14.03 16.25 -18.15
N PHE A 424 -14.35 15.80 -19.36
CA PHE A 424 -15.55 16.22 -20.08
C PHE A 424 -16.58 15.10 -20.10
N GLY A 425 -17.82 15.44 -19.66
CA GLY A 425 -18.93 14.47 -19.55
C GLY A 425 -19.66 14.17 -20.84
N GLN A 426 -19.26 14.77 -21.96
CA GLN A 426 -19.89 14.53 -23.27
C GLN A 426 -18.88 14.70 -24.41
N ALA A 427 -19.12 13.95 -25.49
CA ALA A 427 -18.27 13.99 -26.68
C ALA A 427 -18.34 15.36 -27.36
N TYR A 428 -17.20 15.81 -27.88
CA TYR A 428 -17.11 17.04 -28.67
C TYR A 428 -17.73 16.88 -30.05
N ASP A 429 -18.32 17.94 -30.57
CA ASP A 429 -18.67 18.03 -31.98
C ASP A 429 -17.43 18.23 -32.87
N ASP A 430 -17.58 17.94 -34.18
CA ASP A 430 -16.47 17.94 -35.13
C ASP A 430 -15.84 19.34 -35.30
N ALA A 431 -16.63 20.41 -35.24
CA ALA A 431 -16.14 21.78 -35.39
C ALA A 431 -15.27 22.19 -34.18
N THR A 432 -15.70 21.81 -32.99
CA THR A 432 -14.93 22.01 -31.75
C THR A 432 -13.61 21.23 -31.79
N LEU A 433 -13.62 19.97 -32.26
CA LEU A 433 -12.38 19.18 -32.41
C LEU A 433 -11.37 19.86 -33.33
N VAL A 434 -11.81 20.31 -34.51
CA VAL A 434 -10.94 21.01 -35.48
C VAL A 434 -10.36 22.30 -34.88
N ASN A 435 -11.18 23.05 -34.15
CA ASN A 435 -10.69 24.26 -33.46
C ASN A 435 -9.62 23.93 -32.40
N LEU A 436 -9.81 22.85 -31.63
CA LEU A 436 -8.84 22.41 -30.62
C LEU A 436 -7.54 21.92 -31.25
N ALA A 437 -7.60 21.22 -32.40
CA ALA A 437 -6.43 20.81 -33.16
C ALA A 437 -5.57 22.02 -33.58
N GLY A 438 -6.20 23.10 -34.00
CA GLY A 438 -5.52 24.36 -34.38
C GLY A 438 -4.84 25.07 -33.22
N LYS A 439 -5.31 24.89 -31.98
CA LYS A 439 -4.70 25.50 -30.78
C LYS A 439 -3.42 24.78 -30.30
N GLY A 440 -3.14 23.59 -30.78
CA GLY A 440 -1.93 22.80 -30.45
C GLY A 440 -0.62 23.38 -31.04
N GLY A 441 -0.64 24.52 -31.70
CA GLY A 441 0.55 25.24 -32.20
C GLY A 441 1.22 24.65 -33.43
N GLN A 442 0.72 23.53 -33.96
CA GLN A 442 1.20 22.85 -35.17
C GLN A 442 0.04 22.49 -36.09
N ALA A 443 0.26 22.59 -37.41
CA ALA A 443 -0.74 22.17 -38.41
C ALA A 443 -1.05 20.67 -38.23
N THR A 444 -2.32 20.33 -38.14
CA THR A 444 -2.83 18.97 -37.92
C THR A 444 -3.68 18.57 -39.12
N ASP A 445 -3.41 17.41 -39.72
CA ASP A 445 -4.15 16.92 -40.86
C ASP A 445 -5.45 16.22 -40.44
N PHE A 446 -5.37 15.42 -39.36
CA PHE A 446 -6.51 14.68 -38.81
C PHE A 446 -6.56 14.86 -37.29
N ILE A 447 -7.78 15.02 -36.79
CA ILE A 447 -8.02 14.92 -35.34
C ILE A 447 -8.93 13.74 -35.05
N VAL A 448 -8.55 12.96 -34.05
CA VAL A 448 -9.30 11.81 -33.53
C VAL A 448 -9.95 12.24 -32.21
N GLY A 449 -11.28 12.25 -32.18
CA GLY A 449 -12.03 12.33 -30.93
C GLY A 449 -12.06 10.96 -30.27
N PHE A 450 -11.84 10.93 -28.95
CA PHE A 450 -11.89 9.70 -28.16
C PHE A 450 -12.73 9.92 -26.90
N ALA A 451 -13.65 8.98 -26.62
CA ALA A 451 -14.50 9.03 -25.43
C ALA A 451 -14.71 7.63 -24.86
N VAL A 452 -14.73 7.54 -23.52
CA VAL A 452 -15.10 6.34 -22.76
C VAL A 452 -16.51 6.53 -22.22
N ASP A 453 -17.45 5.69 -22.66
CA ASP A 453 -18.79 5.62 -22.10
C ASP A 453 -18.84 4.48 -21.06
N ALA A 454 -18.83 4.85 -19.78
CA ALA A 454 -18.85 3.97 -18.63
C ALA A 454 -20.21 3.93 -17.92
N THR A 455 -21.31 4.25 -18.63
CA THR A 455 -22.68 4.18 -18.11
C THR A 455 -23.15 2.75 -17.85
N ARG A 456 -22.42 1.74 -18.37
CA ARG A 456 -22.72 0.31 -18.21
C ARG A 456 -21.49 -0.46 -17.76
N LEU A 457 -21.67 -1.69 -17.26
CA LEU A 457 -20.58 -2.60 -16.86
C LEU A 457 -19.63 -2.93 -18.02
N VAL A 458 -20.17 -3.07 -19.24
CA VAL A 458 -19.37 -3.15 -20.45
C VAL A 458 -19.26 -1.75 -21.02
N TRP A 459 -18.06 -1.21 -21.00
CA TRP A 459 -17.79 0.15 -21.45
C TRP A 459 -17.77 0.23 -22.97
N LYS A 460 -18.12 1.39 -23.52
CA LYS A 460 -17.94 1.69 -24.95
C LYS A 460 -16.79 2.65 -25.14
N LEU A 461 -15.80 2.22 -25.90
CA LEU A 461 -14.70 3.05 -26.36
C LEU A 461 -15.07 3.62 -27.72
N ASN A 462 -15.40 4.89 -27.76
CA ASN A 462 -15.81 5.60 -28.97
C ASN A 462 -14.64 6.38 -29.54
N MET A 463 -14.28 6.14 -30.79
CA MET A 463 -13.26 6.85 -31.53
C MET A 463 -13.82 7.32 -32.88
N TRP A 464 -13.56 8.57 -33.23
CA TRP A 464 -13.98 9.09 -34.56
C TRP A 464 -12.91 10.00 -35.15
N ILE A 465 -12.77 9.95 -36.46
CA ILE A 465 -11.71 10.63 -37.20
C ILE A 465 -12.30 11.77 -38.01
N VAL A 466 -11.76 12.99 -37.82
CA VAL A 466 -12.18 14.19 -38.54
C VAL A 466 -10.97 14.76 -39.31
N ARG A 467 -11.17 15.08 -40.57
CA ARG A 467 -10.16 15.79 -41.37
C ARG A 467 -10.18 17.28 -41.02
N CYS A 468 -9.04 17.85 -40.66
CA CYS A 468 -8.97 19.23 -40.20
C CYS A 468 -9.20 20.25 -41.34
N ALA A 469 -8.84 19.92 -42.57
CA ALA A 469 -8.94 20.83 -43.73
C ALA A 469 -10.37 21.25 -44.06
N ASP A 470 -11.37 20.38 -43.88
CA ASP A 470 -12.78 20.64 -44.24
C ASP A 470 -13.77 20.31 -43.10
N GLY A 471 -13.28 19.87 -41.95
CA GLY A 471 -14.11 19.52 -40.80
C GLY A 471 -14.96 18.27 -41.01
N LYS A 472 -14.67 17.45 -42.03
CA LYS A 472 -15.49 16.28 -42.37
C LYS A 472 -15.11 15.09 -41.49
N ARG A 473 -16.13 14.48 -40.86
CA ARG A 473 -16.00 13.17 -40.20
C ARG A 473 -15.87 12.09 -41.25
N LEU A 474 -14.80 11.30 -41.18
CA LEU A 474 -14.45 10.28 -42.16
C LEU A 474 -14.78 8.87 -41.68
N GLU A 475 -14.65 8.63 -40.37
CA GLU A 475 -14.85 7.30 -39.78
C GLU A 475 -15.35 7.42 -38.34
N GLY A 476 -16.08 6.42 -37.87
CA GLY A 476 -16.50 6.25 -36.50
C GLY A 476 -16.36 4.79 -36.09
N ILE A 477 -15.67 4.55 -34.97
CA ILE A 477 -15.31 3.22 -34.47
C ILE A 477 -15.79 3.09 -33.05
N ILE A 478 -16.49 2.00 -32.74
CA ILE A 478 -16.99 1.73 -31.38
C ILE A 478 -16.53 0.32 -31.01
N PHE A 479 -15.89 0.23 -29.83
CA PHE A 479 -15.54 -1.04 -29.19
C PHE A 479 -16.28 -1.19 -27.87
N ASP A 480 -16.90 -2.34 -27.66
CA ASP A 480 -17.44 -2.74 -26.39
C ASP A 480 -16.36 -3.52 -25.60
N SER A 481 -16.04 -3.10 -24.38
CA SER A 481 -15.01 -3.75 -23.55
C SER A 481 -15.40 -3.81 -22.08
N PRO A 482 -15.36 -4.99 -21.46
CA PRO A 482 -15.32 -5.06 -20.00
C PRO A 482 -14.07 -4.35 -19.47
N VAL A 483 -14.16 -3.81 -18.26
CA VAL A 483 -13.07 -3.06 -17.61
C VAL A 483 -11.76 -3.87 -17.54
N GLU A 484 -11.86 -5.15 -17.25
CA GLU A 484 -10.72 -6.07 -17.16
C GLU A 484 -10.02 -6.33 -18.51
N ASN A 485 -10.64 -5.97 -19.63
CA ASN A 485 -10.13 -6.19 -20.98
C ASN A 485 -9.68 -4.89 -21.69
N ILE A 486 -9.65 -3.77 -20.99
CA ILE A 486 -9.30 -2.45 -21.58
C ILE A 486 -7.92 -2.45 -22.24
N GLY A 487 -6.95 -3.19 -21.70
CA GLY A 487 -5.62 -3.34 -22.33
C GLY A 487 -5.70 -3.89 -23.75
N SER A 488 -6.42 -4.99 -23.96
CA SER A 488 -6.63 -5.60 -25.28
C SER A 488 -7.46 -4.70 -26.21
N ALA A 489 -8.49 -4.05 -25.68
CA ALA A 489 -9.30 -3.12 -26.47
C ALA A 489 -8.48 -1.90 -26.96
N ALA A 490 -7.54 -1.41 -26.18
CA ALA A 490 -6.63 -0.33 -26.58
C ALA A 490 -5.68 -0.78 -27.70
N GLU A 491 -5.22 -2.02 -27.69
CA GLU A 491 -4.42 -2.59 -28.78
C GLU A 491 -5.25 -2.72 -30.08
N GLU A 492 -6.46 -3.27 -30.00
CA GLU A 492 -7.37 -3.38 -31.15
C GLU A 492 -7.71 -2.00 -31.75
N LEU A 493 -7.99 -1.00 -30.91
CA LEU A 493 -8.20 0.39 -31.34
C LEU A 493 -6.98 0.93 -32.08
N SER A 494 -5.78 0.65 -31.56
CA SER A 494 -4.52 1.10 -32.15
C SER A 494 -4.28 0.46 -33.53
N GLU A 495 -4.51 -0.83 -33.66
CA GLU A 495 -4.39 -1.55 -34.94
C GLU A 495 -5.41 -1.05 -35.95
N THR A 496 -6.65 -0.83 -35.51
CA THR A 496 -7.74 -0.34 -36.37
C THR A 496 -7.44 1.08 -36.87
N LEU A 497 -6.97 1.97 -35.98
CA LEU A 497 -6.58 3.33 -36.38
C LEU A 497 -5.40 3.31 -37.35
N ASN A 498 -4.36 2.54 -37.07
CA ASN A 498 -3.19 2.42 -37.95
C ASN A 498 -3.55 1.86 -39.33
N LYS A 499 -4.41 0.84 -39.38
CA LYS A 499 -4.92 0.29 -40.67
C LYS A 499 -5.69 1.34 -41.46
N TRP A 500 -6.55 2.12 -40.78
CA TRP A 500 -7.29 3.21 -41.38
C TRP A 500 -6.35 4.29 -41.96
N LEU A 501 -5.35 4.73 -41.19
CA LEU A 501 -4.36 5.74 -41.60
C LEU A 501 -3.58 5.28 -42.83
N VAL A 502 -3.10 4.04 -42.84
CA VAL A 502 -2.40 3.47 -44.02
C VAL A 502 -3.28 3.41 -45.23
N THR A 503 -4.57 3.10 -45.07
CA THR A 503 -5.48 2.92 -46.22
C THR A 503 -6.02 4.24 -46.78
N HIS A 504 -6.24 5.27 -45.94
CA HIS A 504 -7.00 6.45 -46.31
C HIS A 504 -6.24 7.80 -46.12
N ALA A 505 -5.14 7.81 -45.35
CA ALA A 505 -4.45 9.06 -45.02
C ALA A 505 -3.07 9.19 -45.69
N GLY A 506 -2.70 8.28 -46.60
CA GLY A 506 -1.39 8.29 -47.24
C GLY A 506 -0.19 8.01 -46.31
N VAL A 507 -0.44 7.34 -45.21
CA VAL A 507 0.54 6.97 -44.20
C VAL A 507 1.15 5.61 -44.55
N HIS A 508 2.45 5.44 -44.38
CA HIS A 508 3.14 4.16 -44.59
C HIS A 508 3.38 3.45 -43.27
N LYS A 509 3.15 2.12 -43.25
CA LYS A 509 3.44 1.26 -42.10
C LYS A 509 4.94 1.04 -42.00
N LEU A 510 5.46 1.17 -40.76
CA LEU A 510 6.83 0.84 -40.36
C LEU A 510 6.80 -0.39 -39.45
N SER A 511 7.91 -1.13 -39.42
CA SER A 511 8.12 -2.17 -38.41
C SER A 511 8.37 -1.53 -37.06
N LEU A 512 7.72 -2.03 -36.02
CA LEU A 512 8.02 -1.63 -34.65
C LEU A 512 9.50 -1.91 -34.32
N PRO A 513 10.19 -1.03 -33.59
CA PRO A 513 11.56 -1.27 -33.16
C PRO A 513 11.66 -2.57 -32.34
N ALA A 514 12.78 -3.28 -32.43
CA ALA A 514 13.00 -4.56 -31.73
C ALA A 514 12.89 -4.45 -30.20
N TRP A 515 13.18 -3.28 -29.66
CA TRP A 515 13.03 -3.00 -28.21
C TRP A 515 11.55 -2.77 -27.79
N TYR A 516 10.64 -2.54 -28.74
CA TYR A 516 9.21 -2.38 -28.43
C TYR A 516 8.54 -3.75 -28.40
N GLN A 517 8.47 -4.33 -27.22
CA GLN A 517 7.90 -5.67 -27.02
C GLN A 517 6.47 -5.57 -26.52
N GLY A 518 5.61 -6.51 -26.95
CA GLY A 518 4.25 -6.67 -26.46
C GLY A 518 4.22 -7.05 -24.97
N LEU A 519 3.07 -6.84 -24.35
CA LEU A 519 2.78 -7.21 -22.97
C LEU A 519 1.61 -8.20 -22.91
N SER A 520 1.43 -8.88 -21.79
CA SER A 520 0.20 -9.62 -21.52
C SER A 520 -0.97 -8.64 -21.38
N GLN A 521 -2.20 -9.12 -21.56
CA GLN A 521 -3.41 -8.29 -21.44
C GLN A 521 -3.44 -7.49 -20.12
N GLN A 522 -3.14 -8.14 -19.00
CA GLN A 522 -3.11 -7.48 -17.69
C GLN A 522 -1.99 -6.46 -17.58
N ASP A 523 -0.79 -6.77 -18.07
CA ASP A 523 0.34 -5.86 -18.01
C ASP A 523 0.19 -4.70 -19.00
N GLU A 524 -0.53 -4.87 -20.12
CA GLU A 524 -0.88 -3.77 -21.02
C GLU A 524 -1.87 -2.80 -20.36
N GLN A 525 -2.83 -3.30 -19.60
CA GLN A 525 -3.73 -2.46 -18.81
C GLN A 525 -2.95 -1.67 -17.75
N ASP A 526 -2.03 -2.33 -17.04
CA ASP A 526 -1.16 -1.69 -16.07
C ASP A 526 -0.24 -0.65 -16.74
N TYR A 527 0.27 -0.94 -17.93
CA TYR A 527 1.08 0.00 -18.70
C TYR A 527 0.30 1.28 -19.04
N LEU A 528 -0.96 1.16 -19.46
CA LEU A 528 -1.83 2.32 -19.69
C LEU A 528 -1.96 3.20 -18.44
N VAL A 529 -2.16 2.58 -17.28
CA VAL A 529 -2.22 3.31 -16.00
C VAL A 529 -0.90 4.03 -15.71
N ARG A 530 0.26 3.37 -15.97
CA ARG A 530 1.59 4.00 -15.76
C ARG A 530 1.82 5.16 -16.73
N LEU A 531 1.36 5.09 -17.98
CA LEU A 531 1.42 6.21 -18.91
C LEU A 531 0.67 7.44 -18.39
N GLU A 532 -0.55 7.24 -17.89
CA GLU A 532 -1.34 8.34 -17.32
C GLU A 532 -0.70 8.92 -16.07
N GLN A 533 -0.17 8.08 -15.20
CA GLN A 533 0.56 8.52 -14.02
C GLN A 533 1.84 9.30 -14.36
N GLN A 534 2.59 8.85 -15.35
CA GLN A 534 3.76 9.59 -15.83
C GLN A 534 3.36 10.95 -16.42
N LEU A 535 2.25 11.03 -17.15
CA LEU A 535 1.71 12.30 -17.62
C LEU A 535 1.37 13.22 -16.45
N ALA A 536 0.75 12.70 -15.39
CA ALA A 536 0.44 13.49 -14.19
C ALA A 536 1.71 14.06 -13.52
N VAL A 537 2.77 13.26 -13.41
CA VAL A 537 4.07 13.73 -12.91
C VAL A 537 4.67 14.81 -13.80
N LEU A 538 4.59 14.63 -15.13
CA LEU A 538 5.07 15.65 -16.08
C LEU A 538 4.28 16.96 -15.93
N CYS A 539 2.97 16.89 -15.83
CA CYS A 539 2.10 18.07 -15.68
C CYS A 539 2.38 18.79 -14.34
N LYS A 540 2.58 18.06 -13.25
CA LYS A 540 2.98 18.64 -11.97
C LYS A 540 4.24 19.47 -12.07
N ASN A 541 5.22 19.08 -12.89
CA ASN A 541 6.46 19.82 -13.08
C ASN A 541 6.27 21.19 -13.77
N PHE A 542 5.12 21.45 -14.38
CA PHE A 542 4.75 22.74 -14.96
C PHE A 542 3.91 23.60 -14.01
N GLU A 543 3.50 23.06 -12.87
CA GLU A 543 2.74 23.81 -11.87
C GLU A 543 3.65 24.73 -11.08
N SER A 544 3.21 25.98 -10.90
CA SER A 544 3.91 26.98 -10.07
C SER A 544 3.63 26.77 -8.57
N ASN A 545 2.57 26.03 -8.23
CA ASN A 545 2.18 25.78 -6.86
C ASN A 545 2.87 24.52 -6.33
N SER A 546 3.77 24.68 -5.35
CA SER A 546 4.48 23.59 -4.67
C SER A 546 3.53 22.64 -3.93
N ASP A 547 2.35 23.11 -3.52
CA ASP A 547 1.40 22.33 -2.73
C ASP A 547 0.51 21.40 -3.58
N PHE A 548 0.61 21.50 -4.91
CA PHE A 548 -0.11 20.57 -5.79
C PHE A 548 0.44 19.14 -5.65
N SER A 549 -0.35 18.24 -5.11
CA SER A 549 -0.02 16.83 -4.89
C SER A 549 -0.70 15.93 -5.92
N LEU A 550 -0.01 14.86 -6.31
CA LEU A 550 -0.58 13.78 -7.13
C LEU A 550 -1.25 12.69 -6.27
N TYR A 551 -1.42 12.93 -4.99
CA TYR A 551 -2.06 12.09 -3.98
C TYR A 551 -1.26 10.88 -3.51
N ASN A 552 -0.37 10.29 -4.30
CA ASN A 552 0.46 9.15 -3.89
C ASN A 552 1.63 8.95 -4.84
N GLU A 553 2.62 9.84 -4.77
CA GLU A 553 3.77 9.83 -5.66
C GLU A 553 4.67 8.60 -5.45
N ARG A 554 4.77 8.09 -4.21
CA ARG A 554 5.50 6.85 -3.93
C ARG A 554 4.88 5.63 -4.63
N GLU A 555 3.54 5.55 -4.64
CA GLU A 555 2.84 4.46 -5.33
C GLU A 555 3.03 4.53 -6.86
N ILE A 556 3.15 5.71 -7.43
CA ILE A 556 3.47 5.89 -8.86
C ILE A 556 4.81 5.21 -9.19
N LEU A 557 5.85 5.49 -8.40
CA LEU A 557 7.18 4.91 -8.60
C LEU A 557 7.20 3.41 -8.33
N ASP A 558 6.59 2.99 -7.23
CA ASP A 558 6.58 1.59 -6.85
C ASP A 558 5.83 0.73 -7.86
N SER A 559 4.64 1.13 -8.26
CA SER A 559 3.86 0.37 -9.23
C SER A 559 4.50 0.34 -10.63
N ALA A 560 5.25 1.37 -11.03
CA ALA A 560 6.07 1.33 -12.24
C ALA A 560 7.24 0.32 -12.11
N LEU A 561 7.90 0.26 -10.95
CA LEU A 561 8.90 -0.77 -10.65
C LEU A 561 8.29 -2.17 -10.64
N GLN A 562 7.10 -2.36 -10.06
CA GLN A 562 6.41 -3.66 -10.05
C GLN A 562 6.08 -4.16 -11.45
N LEU A 563 5.72 -3.27 -12.37
CA LEU A 563 5.55 -3.64 -13.77
C LEU A 563 6.88 -4.12 -14.39
N CYS A 564 8.01 -3.46 -14.07
CA CYS A 564 9.33 -3.93 -14.48
C CYS A 564 9.66 -5.32 -13.91
N VAL A 565 9.34 -5.58 -12.64
CA VAL A 565 9.58 -6.88 -11.99
C VAL A 565 8.77 -8.01 -12.64
N ARG A 566 7.53 -7.74 -13.08
CA ARG A 566 6.74 -8.71 -13.84
C ARG A 566 7.23 -8.91 -15.28
N GLN A 567 7.84 -7.87 -15.87
CA GLN A 567 8.30 -7.84 -17.27
C GLN A 567 9.80 -7.49 -17.35
N PRO A 568 10.70 -8.28 -16.71
CA PRO A 568 12.08 -7.87 -16.47
C PRO A 568 12.90 -7.69 -17.76
N SER A 569 12.57 -8.44 -18.81
CA SER A 569 13.25 -8.38 -20.11
C SER A 569 12.63 -7.38 -21.09
N ASN A 570 11.58 -6.65 -20.71
CA ASN A 570 10.90 -5.73 -21.60
C ASN A 570 11.48 -4.31 -21.50
N PRO A 571 12.19 -3.81 -22.53
CA PRO A 571 12.82 -2.49 -22.50
C PRO A 571 11.80 -1.35 -22.35
N ARG A 572 10.62 -1.46 -22.95
CA ARG A 572 9.58 -0.42 -22.94
C ARG A 572 9.17 -0.03 -21.52
N VAL A 573 8.87 -1.02 -20.67
CA VAL A 573 8.43 -0.74 -19.29
C VAL A 573 9.58 -0.22 -18.43
N ARG A 574 10.81 -0.68 -18.69
CA ARG A 574 12.01 -0.20 -17.97
C ARG A 574 12.35 1.26 -18.32
N MET A 575 12.21 1.64 -19.59
CA MET A 575 12.42 3.02 -20.03
C MET A 575 11.34 3.96 -19.46
N LEU A 576 10.08 3.51 -19.41
CA LEU A 576 8.98 4.25 -18.78
C LEU A 576 9.29 4.49 -17.30
N TYR A 577 9.68 3.46 -16.55
CA TYR A 577 10.04 3.59 -15.14
C TYR A 577 11.22 4.55 -14.93
N ALA A 578 12.29 4.39 -15.68
CA ALA A 578 13.46 5.25 -15.57
C ALA A 578 13.14 6.73 -15.85
N GLN A 579 12.30 7.00 -16.84
CA GLN A 579 11.85 8.36 -17.14
C GLN A 579 10.90 8.91 -16.05
N THR A 580 10.05 8.05 -15.48
CA THR A 580 9.18 8.46 -14.37
C THR A 580 10.01 8.85 -13.14
N LEU A 581 11.09 8.13 -12.82
CA LEU A 581 12.04 8.51 -11.76
C LEU A 581 12.67 9.89 -12.02
N ARG A 582 13.15 10.15 -13.25
CA ARG A 582 13.72 11.44 -13.64
C ARG A 582 12.74 12.61 -13.49
N GLN A 583 11.50 12.38 -13.90
CA GLN A 583 10.44 13.39 -13.76
C GLN A 583 10.02 13.57 -12.31
N MET A 584 9.95 12.48 -11.52
CA MET A 584 9.64 12.55 -10.10
C MET A 584 10.71 13.30 -9.31
N LYS A 585 11.98 13.21 -9.68
CA LYS A 585 13.04 14.03 -9.08
C LYS A 585 12.76 15.53 -9.14
N LYS A 586 12.14 16.02 -10.21
CA LYS A 586 11.73 17.43 -10.33
C LYS A 586 10.50 17.74 -9.48
N ALA A 587 9.58 16.76 -9.36
CA ALA A 587 8.30 16.92 -8.67
C ALA A 587 8.45 16.72 -7.14
N ARG A 588 9.20 15.69 -6.72
CA ARG A 588 9.44 15.28 -5.32
C ARG A 588 10.79 14.59 -5.17
N ALA A 589 11.85 15.40 -5.11
CA ALA A 589 13.23 14.90 -5.08
C ALA A 589 13.51 13.96 -3.88
N GLU A 590 12.87 14.21 -2.75
CA GLU A 590 13.12 13.52 -1.47
C GLU A 590 12.70 12.04 -1.47
N ILE A 591 11.72 11.64 -2.31
CA ILE A 591 11.28 10.23 -2.34
C ILE A 591 12.08 9.36 -3.32
N VAL A 592 12.74 9.95 -4.30
CA VAL A 592 13.45 9.18 -5.35
C VAL A 592 14.59 8.31 -4.79
N PRO A 593 15.41 8.75 -3.82
CA PRO A 593 16.45 7.93 -3.22
C PRO A 593 15.96 6.62 -2.59
N GLU A 594 14.70 6.56 -2.13
CA GLU A 594 14.09 5.34 -1.55
C GLU A 594 14.06 4.16 -2.53
N PHE A 595 14.12 4.44 -3.84
CA PHE A 595 14.05 3.45 -4.92
C PHE A 595 15.42 3.04 -5.45
N LYS A 596 16.51 3.68 -5.03
CA LYS A 596 17.84 3.48 -5.60
C LYS A 596 18.32 2.04 -5.47
N ASP A 597 18.39 1.51 -4.27
CA ASP A 597 18.92 0.16 -4.01
C ASP A 597 18.10 -0.93 -4.70
N LYS A 598 16.78 -0.78 -4.74
CA LYS A 598 15.88 -1.71 -5.44
C LYS A 598 16.13 -1.68 -6.95
N THR A 599 16.30 -0.48 -7.52
CA THR A 599 16.56 -0.28 -8.95
C THR A 599 17.91 -0.85 -9.36
N GLU A 600 18.97 -0.58 -8.60
CA GLU A 600 20.32 -1.09 -8.87
C GLU A 600 20.38 -2.62 -8.81
N ARG A 601 19.79 -3.24 -7.79
CA ARG A 601 19.68 -4.71 -7.67
C ARG A 601 18.90 -5.31 -8.84
N PHE A 602 17.76 -4.68 -9.21
CA PHE A 602 16.95 -5.13 -10.32
C PHE A 602 17.72 -5.09 -11.65
N GLN A 603 18.41 -3.98 -11.92
CA GLN A 603 19.22 -3.82 -13.14
C GLN A 603 20.34 -4.85 -13.23
N GLN A 604 21.06 -5.12 -12.13
CA GLN A 604 22.13 -6.12 -12.08
C GLN A 604 21.61 -7.54 -12.36
N LYS A 605 20.43 -7.89 -11.87
CA LYS A 605 19.83 -9.23 -12.04
C LYS A 605 19.25 -9.46 -13.44
N HIS A 606 18.81 -8.40 -14.11
CA HIS A 606 18.06 -8.48 -15.36
C HIS A 606 18.65 -7.55 -16.43
N PRO A 607 19.85 -7.85 -16.95
CA PRO A 607 20.49 -7.04 -17.99
C PRO A 607 19.70 -7.10 -19.31
N LEU A 608 19.67 -5.98 -20.05
CA LEU A 608 19.12 -5.87 -21.40
C LEU A 608 20.24 -5.81 -22.45
N SER A 609 19.88 -5.45 -23.70
CA SER A 609 20.89 -5.18 -24.72
C SER A 609 21.78 -3.99 -24.33
N LYS A 610 23.07 -4.02 -24.71
CA LYS A 610 24.04 -2.99 -24.36
C LYS A 610 23.59 -1.57 -24.75
N GLU A 611 22.91 -1.43 -25.88
CA GLU A 611 22.36 -0.16 -26.34
C GLU A 611 21.34 0.42 -25.35
N ILE A 612 20.43 -0.40 -24.90
CA ILE A 612 19.38 0.02 -23.95
C ILE A 612 19.96 0.24 -22.55
N GLU A 613 20.90 -0.62 -22.11
CA GLU A 613 21.55 -0.47 -20.80
C GLU A 613 22.24 0.88 -20.65
N VAL A 614 23.02 1.31 -21.64
CA VAL A 614 23.69 2.63 -21.61
C VAL A 614 22.70 3.78 -21.42
N LEU A 615 21.54 3.71 -22.08
CA LEU A 615 20.50 4.74 -21.94
C LEU A 615 19.81 4.67 -20.59
N LEU A 616 19.56 3.46 -20.05
CA LEU A 616 19.01 3.27 -18.72
C LEU A 616 19.96 3.77 -17.64
N GLU A 617 21.25 3.44 -17.71
CA GLU A 617 22.29 3.93 -16.80
C GLU A 617 22.33 5.44 -16.77
N LYS A 618 22.28 6.09 -17.92
CA LYS A 618 22.20 7.54 -18.01
C LYS A 618 20.94 8.09 -17.33
N ALA A 619 19.79 7.48 -17.58
CA ALA A 619 18.53 7.90 -16.97
C ALA A 619 18.54 7.73 -15.44
N TYR A 620 19.07 6.63 -14.93
CA TYR A 620 19.19 6.37 -13.49
C TYR A 620 20.22 7.29 -12.82
N LEU A 621 21.35 7.55 -13.50
CA LEU A 621 22.32 8.52 -13.00
C LEU A 621 21.67 9.90 -12.85
N ASP A 622 20.96 10.36 -13.88
CA ASP A 622 20.22 11.63 -13.82
C ASP A 622 19.18 11.67 -12.68
N ALA A 623 18.48 10.55 -12.43
CA ALA A 623 17.47 10.45 -11.38
C ALA A 623 18.09 10.47 -9.97
N PHE A 624 19.14 9.70 -9.72
CA PHE A 624 19.68 9.47 -8.38
C PHE A 624 20.86 10.38 -7.99
N THR A 625 21.39 11.18 -8.91
CA THR A 625 22.42 12.17 -8.54
C THR A 625 21.77 13.30 -7.73
N ILE A 626 22.26 13.55 -6.54
CA ILE A 626 21.86 14.71 -5.74
C ILE A 626 22.44 15.97 -6.40
N THR A 627 21.58 16.87 -6.84
CA THR A 627 21.99 18.20 -7.36
C THR A 627 22.14 19.19 -6.23
#